data_9b32df912164720077387c5b140fedd4
#
_entry.id   9b32df912164720077387c5b140fedd4
#
_cell.length_a   1.000
_cell.length_b   1.000
_cell.length_c   1.000
_cell.angle_alpha   90.00
_cell.angle_beta   90.00
_cell.angle_gamma   90.00
#
_symmetry.space_group_name_H-M   'P 1'
#
loop_
_entity.id
_entity.type
_entity.pdbx_description
1 polymer ?
#
loop_
_entity_poly.entity_id
_entity_poly.type
_entity_poly.pdbx_seq_one_letter_code
_entity_poly.pdbx_strand_id
1 'polypeptide(L)'
;MSKKRMTRRVFAVVFALLFMITGVTIPTLTPQAATEMDLSSYITMSGKTEAAKDNGENKGIMISELLLSLPADMDEKSEWEAKGIKSLSMSLSVSNFTAGTAGTPGAMMMFMSKDWKWNQGNYVNLTTSGTMEMSMDLSSLDWGNSTEVGKIGVQFTNLQEGSTVTYQINSVKFSTDSTSSGGSGGSSGGPGTVTIPAGNVTDYNYSDIDYNYAKLLQYSLYFYDANMCGNEVGTKSLLDWRGNCHTYDKYSYTRTDGSTVTVDLTGGFHDAGDHVKFGLPEAYAAFVLGMSYDTNKSAYVASGQTNHLQTITTHFADYLTKCAVLNSAGTSVETYCVQVGNGGPAYDHGYWGAPEAQPQSNRTAYFSSDSAPHTDVVSLSAAALAMQYKNFGGDKYLKTAEMLFAYAKNHNKSVGTTSGSFYVSSNWEDDYCLAALLLYQITGNISYLSEYNQYKNADAAMKPYWPLGWDNVGPAVAYYDGNSSKIASLMGISDGNSTYGGYRCVSNWGSARYNTSMQYTGLLYDKMTSIETYRGWSEGQMKYLLGNNAAKQCFVIGYNAYGPKYPHHRAASGYTGKDQGTTDQKNMLI
;
A
#
# COMPACT_ATOMS: atom_id res chain seq x y z
N MET A 1 -17.17 -35.30 26.07
CA MET A 1 -16.19 -34.87 25.02
C MET A 1 -16.45 -35.66 23.76
N SER A 2 -16.85 -35.01 22.66
CA SER A 2 -17.31 -35.66 21.43
C SER A 2 -16.12 -36.28 20.67
N LYS A 3 -16.32 -37.47 20.06
CA LYS A 3 -15.31 -38.16 19.22
C LYS A 3 -14.67 -37.29 18.13
N LYS A 4 -15.29 -36.19 17.69
CA LYS A 4 -14.75 -35.23 16.72
C LYS A 4 -13.59 -34.39 17.27
N ARG A 5 -13.52 -34.10 18.58
CA ARG A 5 -12.39 -33.36 19.20
C ARG A 5 -11.13 -34.19 19.36
N MET A 6 -11.30 -35.50 19.49
CA MET A 6 -10.16 -36.41 19.68
C MET A 6 -9.40 -36.66 18.37
N THR A 7 -10.07 -36.71 17.24
CA THR A 7 -9.47 -36.94 15.92
C THR A 7 -8.60 -35.78 15.46
N ARG A 8 -8.97 -34.52 15.79
CA ARG A 8 -8.17 -33.34 15.43
C ARG A 8 -6.88 -33.18 16.25
N ARG A 9 -6.89 -33.63 17.52
CA ARG A 9 -5.68 -33.60 18.36
C ARG A 9 -4.66 -34.69 17.98
N VAL A 10 -5.12 -35.85 17.51
CA VAL A 10 -4.26 -36.93 17.03
C VAL A 10 -3.57 -36.55 15.72
N PHE A 11 -4.23 -35.83 14.82
CA PHE A 11 -3.62 -35.35 13.57
C PHE A 11 -2.52 -34.30 13.81
N ALA A 12 -2.70 -33.38 14.76
CA ALA A 12 -1.69 -32.37 15.10
C ALA A 12 -0.42 -32.97 15.73
N VAL A 13 -0.58 -34.06 16.54
CA VAL A 13 0.55 -34.73 17.17
C VAL A 13 1.31 -35.62 16.18
N VAL A 14 0.63 -36.26 15.22
CA VAL A 14 1.27 -37.08 14.19
C VAL A 14 2.06 -36.22 13.20
N PHE A 15 1.60 -35.01 12.89
CA PHE A 15 2.35 -34.08 12.04
C PHE A 15 3.62 -33.53 12.72
N ALA A 16 3.57 -33.26 14.03
CA ALA A 16 4.73 -32.85 14.82
C ALA A 16 5.80 -33.94 14.99
N LEU A 17 5.40 -35.22 15.03
CA LEU A 17 6.34 -36.34 15.17
C LEU A 17 7.05 -36.73 13.86
N LEU A 18 6.46 -36.45 12.69
CA LEU A 18 7.11 -36.76 11.40
C LEU A 18 8.26 -35.79 11.08
N PHE A 19 8.26 -34.58 11.66
CA PHE A 19 9.30 -33.56 11.44
C PHE A 19 10.53 -33.71 12.35
N MET A 20 10.46 -34.51 13.42
CA MET A 20 11.59 -34.73 14.33
C MET A 20 12.63 -35.75 13.83
N ILE A 21 12.38 -36.43 12.71
CA ILE A 21 13.26 -37.51 12.23
C ILE A 21 14.25 -37.07 11.15
N THR A 22 14.10 -35.85 10.58
CA THR A 22 14.92 -35.43 9.43
C THR A 22 16.00 -34.39 9.72
N GLY A 23 16.18 -33.93 10.97
CA GLY A 23 17.30 -33.05 11.35
C GLY A 23 17.39 -31.71 10.60
N VAL A 24 16.35 -31.32 9.86
CA VAL A 24 16.26 -30.01 9.21
C VAL A 24 15.54 -29.06 10.15
N THR A 25 16.28 -28.21 10.83
CA THR A 25 15.72 -27.03 11.49
C THR A 25 15.21 -26.09 10.41
N ILE A 26 13.94 -26.21 10.04
CA ILE A 26 13.24 -25.14 9.33
C ILE A 26 13.11 -24.02 10.35
N PRO A 27 13.56 -22.78 10.06
CA PRO A 27 13.14 -21.64 10.86
C PRO A 27 11.62 -21.68 10.85
N THR A 28 11.00 -21.81 12.01
CA THR A 28 9.56 -21.64 12.15
C THR A 28 9.27 -20.18 11.78
N LEU A 29 8.96 -19.96 10.51
CA LEU A 29 8.14 -18.82 10.12
C LEU A 29 6.82 -19.07 10.87
N THR A 30 6.68 -18.44 12.03
CA THR A 30 5.35 -18.28 12.63
C THR A 30 4.55 -17.61 11.53
N PRO A 31 3.40 -18.20 11.10
CA PRO A 31 2.49 -17.44 10.26
C PRO A 31 2.26 -16.14 11.02
N GLN A 32 2.52 -14.99 10.39
CA GLN A 32 2.13 -13.71 10.94
C GLN A 32 0.62 -13.86 11.12
N ALA A 33 0.17 -13.98 12.37
CA ALA A 33 -1.25 -14.07 12.67
C ALA A 33 -1.89 -12.91 11.97
N ALA A 34 -2.95 -13.16 11.20
CA ALA A 34 -3.64 -12.11 10.49
C ALA A 34 -3.94 -11.01 11.51
N THR A 35 -3.33 -9.84 11.33
CA THR A 35 -3.49 -8.70 12.24
C THR A 35 -4.93 -8.21 12.27
N GLU A 36 -5.71 -8.60 11.27
CA GLU A 36 -7.13 -8.28 11.13
C GLU A 36 -7.94 -9.53 10.77
N MET A 37 -9.08 -9.71 11.43
CA MET A 37 -10.09 -10.70 11.08
C MET A 37 -11.27 -9.99 10.44
N ASP A 38 -11.51 -10.23 9.17
CA ASP A 38 -12.68 -9.73 8.44
C ASP A 38 -13.94 -10.53 8.84
N LEU A 39 -14.95 -9.84 9.34
CA LEU A 39 -16.22 -10.43 9.76
C LEU A 39 -17.32 -10.36 8.70
N SER A 40 -17.04 -9.87 7.50
CA SER A 40 -18.04 -9.64 6.44
C SER A 40 -18.86 -10.88 6.10
N SER A 41 -18.27 -12.08 6.23
CA SER A 41 -18.97 -13.35 5.97
C SER A 41 -19.95 -13.79 7.08
N TYR A 42 -19.90 -13.16 8.24
CA TYR A 42 -20.73 -13.48 9.41
C TYR A 42 -21.82 -12.45 9.68
N ILE A 43 -21.82 -11.32 8.97
CA ILE A 43 -22.62 -10.14 9.26
C ILE A 43 -23.48 -9.76 8.06
N THR A 44 -24.73 -9.40 8.31
CA THR A 44 -25.58 -8.83 7.26
C THR A 44 -25.10 -7.42 6.94
N MET A 45 -24.54 -7.23 5.75
CA MET A 45 -23.85 -6.00 5.35
C MET A 45 -24.76 -4.81 5.11
N SER A 46 -26.03 -5.01 4.81
CA SER A 46 -26.99 -3.91 4.61
C SER A 46 -28.33 -4.19 5.23
N GLY A 47 -29.05 -3.14 5.66
CA GLY A 47 -30.35 -3.31 6.26
C GLY A 47 -30.91 -2.05 6.92
N LYS A 48 -31.80 -2.28 7.87
CA LYS A 48 -32.38 -1.26 8.72
C LYS A 48 -32.29 -1.70 10.18
N THR A 49 -32.12 -0.73 11.06
CA THR A 49 -32.15 -0.95 12.50
C THR A 49 -33.58 -1.14 13.00
N GLU A 50 -33.74 -1.55 14.24
CA GLU A 50 -35.00 -1.46 14.94
C GLU A 50 -35.49 -0.01 15.08
N ALA A 51 -36.79 0.17 15.37
CA ALA A 51 -37.35 1.48 15.62
C ALA A 51 -36.70 2.14 16.85
N ALA A 52 -36.32 3.40 16.72
CA ALA A 52 -35.70 4.17 17.80
C ALA A 52 -36.67 4.32 18.99
N LYS A 53 -36.15 4.08 20.20
CA LYS A 53 -36.90 4.12 21.46
C LYS A 53 -36.08 4.81 22.54
N ASP A 54 -36.73 5.24 23.62
CA ASP A 54 -36.02 5.78 24.80
C ASP A 54 -35.12 4.69 25.39
N ASN A 55 -33.85 5.03 25.66
CA ASN A 55 -32.89 4.09 26.23
C ASN A 55 -33.10 3.82 27.74
N GLY A 56 -34.02 4.54 28.38
CA GLY A 56 -34.36 4.38 29.78
C GLY A 56 -33.40 5.04 30.79
N GLU A 57 -32.15 5.22 30.42
CA GLU A 57 -31.13 5.84 31.31
C GLU A 57 -30.98 7.35 31.07
N ASN A 58 -31.01 7.78 29.81
CA ASN A 58 -30.96 9.19 29.42
C ASN A 58 -32.31 9.60 28.83
N LYS A 59 -33.26 9.97 29.69
CA LYS A 59 -34.66 10.31 29.30
C LYS A 59 -34.69 11.34 28.17
N GLY A 60 -35.39 10.99 27.10
CA GLY A 60 -35.55 11.85 25.93
C GLY A 60 -34.50 11.63 24.83
N ILE A 61 -33.52 10.77 25.02
CA ILE A 61 -32.62 10.37 23.96
C ILE A 61 -33.13 9.08 23.32
N MET A 62 -33.60 9.19 22.10
CA MET A 62 -34.04 8.02 21.32
C MET A 62 -32.87 7.35 20.66
N ILE A 63 -32.75 6.04 20.86
CA ILE A 63 -31.70 5.21 20.31
C ILE A 63 -32.24 4.11 19.42
N SER A 64 -31.38 3.68 18.48
CA SER A 64 -31.53 2.47 17.68
C SER A 64 -30.22 1.72 17.64
N GLU A 65 -30.28 0.40 17.51
CA GLU A 65 -29.06 -0.44 17.55
C GLU A 65 -28.91 -1.26 16.26
N LEU A 66 -27.67 -1.39 15.81
CA LEU A 66 -27.21 -2.38 14.84
C LEU A 66 -26.35 -3.38 15.59
N LEU A 67 -26.87 -4.59 15.81
CA LEU A 67 -26.14 -5.65 16.51
C LEU A 67 -25.38 -6.55 15.53
N LEU A 68 -24.16 -6.88 15.86
CA LEU A 68 -23.33 -7.80 15.11
C LEU A 68 -23.49 -9.22 15.64
N SER A 69 -23.63 -10.18 14.72
CA SER A 69 -23.56 -11.60 15.05
C SER A 69 -22.13 -12.07 14.94
N LEU A 70 -21.55 -12.51 16.05
CA LEU A 70 -20.19 -13.00 16.07
C LEU A 70 -20.11 -14.48 15.64
N PRO A 71 -18.94 -14.93 15.11
CA PRO A 71 -18.65 -16.36 14.97
C PRO A 71 -18.76 -17.10 16.30
N ALA A 72 -19.13 -18.38 16.27
CA ALA A 72 -19.34 -19.20 17.47
C ALA A 72 -18.10 -19.40 18.37
N ASP A 73 -16.92 -19.02 17.89
CA ASP A 73 -15.64 -19.05 18.62
C ASP A 73 -15.15 -17.62 18.97
N MET A 74 -16.09 -16.65 19.08
CA MET A 74 -15.83 -15.24 19.35
C MET A 74 -16.84 -14.65 20.34
N ASP A 75 -17.53 -15.43 21.12
CA ASP A 75 -18.51 -14.99 22.08
C ASP A 75 -18.02 -14.98 23.54
N GLU A 76 -16.75 -15.38 23.77
CA GLU A 76 -16.09 -15.36 25.07
C GLU A 76 -14.79 -14.53 25.09
N LYS A 77 -14.49 -13.91 26.22
CA LYS A 77 -13.28 -13.14 26.48
C LYS A 77 -12.01 -13.94 26.23
N SER A 78 -11.97 -15.20 26.68
CA SER A 78 -10.84 -16.10 26.50
C SER A 78 -10.50 -16.38 25.04
N GLU A 79 -11.48 -16.34 24.15
CA GLU A 79 -11.29 -16.54 22.71
C GLU A 79 -10.67 -15.30 22.06
N TRP A 80 -11.06 -14.10 22.51
CA TRP A 80 -10.46 -12.85 22.07
C TRP A 80 -9.00 -12.73 22.54
N GLU A 81 -8.73 -13.10 23.79
CA GLU A 81 -7.37 -13.12 24.35
C GLU A 81 -6.48 -14.14 23.61
N ALA A 82 -7.00 -15.34 23.32
CA ALA A 82 -6.27 -16.37 22.59
C ALA A 82 -5.94 -15.96 21.13
N LYS A 83 -6.78 -15.11 20.52
CA LYS A 83 -6.58 -14.55 19.18
C LYS A 83 -5.80 -13.22 19.21
N GLY A 84 -5.47 -12.71 20.40
CA GLY A 84 -4.75 -11.43 20.56
C GLY A 84 -5.55 -10.20 20.13
N ILE A 85 -6.91 -10.29 20.12
CA ILE A 85 -7.78 -9.21 19.67
C ILE A 85 -7.71 -8.03 20.62
N LYS A 86 -7.51 -6.82 20.08
CA LYS A 86 -7.39 -5.58 20.84
C LYS A 86 -8.32 -4.48 20.37
N SER A 87 -8.82 -4.52 19.15
CA SER A 87 -9.73 -3.51 18.64
C SER A 87 -10.76 -4.07 17.67
N LEU A 88 -11.88 -3.37 17.54
CA LEU A 88 -12.90 -3.55 16.53
C LEU A 88 -13.04 -2.27 15.73
N SER A 89 -13.05 -2.36 14.42
CA SER A 89 -13.29 -1.25 13.51
C SER A 89 -14.44 -1.56 12.56
N MET A 90 -15.19 -0.53 12.17
CA MET A 90 -16.30 -0.62 11.23
C MET A 90 -16.32 0.60 10.33
N SER A 91 -16.49 0.34 9.03
CA SER A 91 -16.79 1.34 8.01
C SER A 91 -18.28 1.23 7.63
N LEU A 92 -19.03 2.30 7.84
CA LEU A 92 -20.49 2.32 7.72
C LEU A 92 -20.94 3.51 6.87
N SER A 93 -21.82 3.27 5.91
CA SER A 93 -22.56 4.31 5.19
C SER A 93 -24.03 4.28 5.60
N VAL A 94 -24.60 5.45 5.85
CA VAL A 94 -26.03 5.62 6.18
C VAL A 94 -26.72 6.31 5.03
N SER A 95 -27.79 5.72 4.53
CA SER A 95 -28.57 6.27 3.43
C SER A 95 -29.82 7.01 3.88
N ASN A 96 -30.34 6.73 5.07
CA ASN A 96 -31.52 7.39 5.63
C ASN A 96 -31.54 7.31 7.16
N PHE A 97 -31.94 8.41 7.81
CA PHE A 97 -32.33 8.50 9.21
C PHE A 97 -33.19 9.74 9.45
N THR A 98 -33.92 9.78 10.57
CA THR A 98 -34.65 10.98 11.00
C THR A 98 -34.05 11.48 12.31
N ALA A 99 -33.60 12.74 12.31
CA ALA A 99 -33.06 13.39 13.50
C ALA A 99 -34.14 13.65 14.54
N GLY A 100 -33.81 13.42 15.80
CA GLY A 100 -34.61 13.81 16.96
C GLY A 100 -34.38 15.27 17.34
N THR A 101 -34.99 15.69 18.44
CA THR A 101 -34.90 17.06 18.97
C THR A 101 -33.90 17.22 20.12
N ALA A 102 -33.35 16.11 20.62
CA ALA A 102 -32.50 16.11 21.81
C ALA A 102 -31.03 16.53 21.54
N GLY A 103 -30.61 16.58 20.26
CA GLY A 103 -29.24 16.96 19.88
C GLY A 103 -28.87 16.51 18.47
N THR A 104 -27.59 16.60 18.13
CA THR A 104 -27.09 16.12 16.84
C THR A 104 -27.15 14.58 16.79
N PRO A 105 -27.76 13.98 15.78
CA PRO A 105 -27.73 12.53 15.61
C PRO A 105 -26.30 12.01 15.46
N GLY A 106 -26.02 10.88 16.08
CA GLY A 106 -24.69 10.29 16.03
C GLY A 106 -24.70 8.78 16.15
N ALA A 107 -23.53 8.21 15.96
CA ALA A 107 -23.30 6.78 16.07
C ALA A 107 -22.03 6.51 16.88
N MET A 108 -22.01 5.41 17.61
CA MET A 108 -20.84 4.91 18.31
C MET A 108 -20.84 3.39 18.33
N MET A 109 -19.68 2.79 18.26
CA MET A 109 -19.56 1.36 18.53
C MET A 109 -19.84 1.08 19.99
N MET A 110 -20.48 -0.03 20.28
CA MET A 110 -20.80 -0.42 21.64
C MET A 110 -20.51 -1.90 21.89
N PHE A 111 -20.12 -2.17 23.11
CA PHE A 111 -19.98 -3.51 23.67
C PHE A 111 -20.68 -3.56 25.02
N MET A 112 -21.40 -4.65 25.26
CA MET A 112 -21.98 -4.94 26.57
C MET A 112 -21.73 -6.41 26.90
N SER A 113 -21.15 -6.66 28.07
CA SER A 113 -21.01 -8.03 28.59
C SER A 113 -22.37 -8.59 29.04
N LYS A 114 -22.47 -9.89 29.29
CA LYS A 114 -23.66 -10.49 29.89
C LYS A 114 -23.92 -10.01 31.34
N ASP A 115 -22.94 -9.36 31.96
CA ASP A 115 -23.08 -8.70 33.27
C ASP A 115 -23.51 -7.23 33.13
N TRP A 116 -24.06 -6.84 31.96
CA TRP A 116 -24.59 -5.50 31.64
C TRP A 116 -23.56 -4.37 31.75
N LYS A 117 -22.27 -4.67 31.65
CA LYS A 117 -21.23 -3.64 31.62
C LYS A 117 -21.13 -3.01 30.24
N TRP A 118 -21.43 -1.72 30.20
CA TRP A 118 -21.40 -0.91 28.99
C TRP A 118 -20.00 -0.37 28.70
N ASN A 119 -19.56 -0.56 27.47
CA ASN A 119 -18.35 0.03 26.91
C ASN A 119 -18.69 0.64 25.56
N GLN A 120 -18.04 1.74 25.22
CA GLN A 120 -18.29 2.45 23.96
C GLN A 120 -17.01 2.90 23.27
N GLY A 121 -17.03 2.96 21.94
CA GLY A 121 -16.01 3.53 21.10
C GLY A 121 -16.21 5.02 20.84
N ASN A 122 -15.56 5.52 19.78
CA ASN A 122 -15.67 6.92 19.38
C ASN A 122 -17.09 7.27 18.95
N TYR A 123 -17.55 8.46 19.34
CA TYR A 123 -18.80 9.04 18.83
C TYR A 123 -18.54 9.77 17.51
N VAL A 124 -19.36 9.49 16.49
CA VAL A 124 -19.31 10.16 15.19
C VAL A 124 -20.68 10.75 14.84
N ASN A 125 -20.69 11.92 14.22
CA ASN A 125 -21.94 12.52 13.77
C ASN A 125 -22.54 11.71 12.63
N LEU A 126 -23.86 11.49 12.69
CA LEU A 126 -24.56 10.74 11.66
C LEU A 126 -24.73 11.60 10.40
N THR A 127 -24.39 11.04 9.25
CA THR A 127 -24.51 11.68 7.94
C THR A 127 -25.04 10.71 6.89
N THR A 128 -25.81 11.21 5.94
CA THR A 128 -26.29 10.44 4.77
C THR A 128 -25.35 10.57 3.56
N SER A 129 -24.26 11.30 3.69
CA SER A 129 -23.25 11.46 2.65
C SER A 129 -21.88 10.94 3.15
N GLY A 130 -21.24 10.13 2.33
CA GLY A 130 -19.93 9.56 2.65
C GLY A 130 -19.99 8.33 3.55
N THR A 131 -18.82 7.91 3.99
CA THR A 131 -18.61 6.74 4.86
C THR A 131 -18.17 7.21 6.23
N MET A 132 -18.70 6.60 7.29
CA MET A 132 -18.31 6.84 8.68
C MET A 132 -17.40 5.72 9.14
N GLU A 133 -16.26 6.10 9.67
CA GLU A 133 -15.30 5.15 10.25
C GLU A 133 -15.43 5.18 11.77
N MET A 134 -15.64 4.02 12.36
CA MET A 134 -15.77 3.85 13.80
C MET A 134 -14.80 2.80 14.31
N SER A 135 -14.31 2.99 15.53
CA SER A 135 -13.43 2.02 16.17
C SER A 135 -13.68 1.96 17.68
N MET A 136 -13.31 0.83 18.26
CA MET A 136 -13.41 0.58 19.69
C MET A 136 -12.19 -0.20 20.17
N ASP A 137 -11.57 0.27 21.24
CA ASP A 137 -10.53 -0.47 21.94
C ASP A 137 -11.17 -1.59 22.77
N LEU A 138 -10.75 -2.80 22.51
CA LEU A 138 -11.23 -4.01 23.19
C LEU A 138 -10.26 -4.50 24.26
N SER A 139 -9.08 -3.91 24.37
CA SER A 139 -8.05 -4.30 25.34
C SER A 139 -8.37 -3.84 26.76
N SER A 140 -9.22 -2.82 26.91
CA SER A 140 -9.56 -2.17 28.17
C SER A 140 -11.04 -2.31 28.55
N LEU A 141 -11.77 -3.28 28.00
CA LEU A 141 -13.20 -3.47 28.26
C LEU A 141 -13.47 -3.84 29.73
N ASP A 142 -14.46 -3.17 30.32
CA ASP A 142 -15.09 -3.63 31.57
C ASP A 142 -16.05 -4.78 31.29
N TRP A 143 -15.67 -5.99 31.66
CA TRP A 143 -16.47 -7.20 31.54
C TRP A 143 -17.36 -7.46 32.76
N GLY A 144 -17.17 -6.72 33.86
CA GLY A 144 -17.80 -7.03 35.13
C GLY A 144 -17.39 -8.39 35.65
N ASN A 145 -18.37 -9.19 36.07
CA ASN A 145 -18.14 -10.59 36.50
C ASN A 145 -18.36 -11.61 35.36
N SER A 146 -18.71 -11.16 34.15
CA SER A 146 -18.94 -12.03 33.00
C SER A 146 -17.69 -12.13 32.13
N THR A 147 -17.54 -13.27 31.49
CA THR A 147 -16.56 -13.50 30.41
C THR A 147 -17.24 -13.62 29.05
N GLU A 148 -18.57 -13.47 28.98
CA GLU A 148 -19.34 -13.67 27.76
C GLU A 148 -19.80 -12.33 27.17
N VAL A 149 -19.83 -12.26 25.83
CA VAL A 149 -20.38 -11.11 25.09
C VAL A 149 -21.91 -11.11 25.22
N GLY A 150 -22.48 -10.02 25.71
CA GLY A 150 -23.92 -9.80 25.74
C GLY A 150 -24.43 -9.17 24.44
N LYS A 151 -23.83 -8.03 24.05
CA LYS A 151 -24.11 -7.32 22.79
C LYS A 151 -22.83 -6.66 22.28
N ILE A 152 -22.71 -6.60 20.97
CA ILE A 152 -21.68 -5.81 20.29
C ILE A 152 -22.26 -5.24 19.00
N GLY A 153 -21.90 -4.00 18.65
CA GLY A 153 -22.43 -3.38 17.44
C GLY A 153 -22.30 -1.88 17.41
N VAL A 154 -23.31 -1.22 16.85
CA VAL A 154 -23.40 0.25 16.75
C VAL A 154 -24.70 0.71 17.40
N GLN A 155 -24.60 1.72 18.28
CA GLN A 155 -25.74 2.45 18.78
C GLN A 155 -25.85 3.80 18.07
N PHE A 156 -27.02 4.08 17.52
CA PHE A 156 -27.40 5.37 16.93
C PHE A 156 -28.20 6.15 17.95
N THR A 157 -27.93 7.45 18.12
CA THR A 157 -28.51 8.29 19.15
C THR A 157 -29.13 9.57 18.59
N ASN A 158 -29.95 10.26 19.39
CA ASN A 158 -30.65 11.49 19.04
C ASN A 158 -31.50 11.37 17.77
N LEU A 159 -32.19 10.24 17.65
CA LEU A 159 -33.12 9.96 16.57
C LEU A 159 -34.55 10.41 16.93
N GLN A 160 -35.42 10.49 15.92
CA GLN A 160 -36.85 10.64 16.15
C GLN A 160 -37.41 9.30 16.63
N GLU A 161 -38.31 9.35 17.65
CA GLU A 161 -39.01 8.16 18.15
C GLU A 161 -39.70 7.39 17.03
N GLY A 162 -39.53 6.08 17.03
CA GLY A 162 -40.09 5.16 16.03
C GLY A 162 -39.41 5.19 14.66
N SER A 163 -38.42 6.07 14.43
CA SER A 163 -37.65 6.08 13.19
C SER A 163 -36.61 4.94 13.15
N THR A 164 -36.16 4.61 11.95
CA THR A 164 -35.10 3.59 11.71
C THR A 164 -33.94 4.21 10.98
N VAL A 165 -32.74 3.62 11.12
CA VAL A 165 -31.57 3.96 10.32
C VAL A 165 -31.40 2.93 9.21
N THR A 166 -31.27 3.38 7.96
CA THR A 166 -30.95 2.52 6.81
C THR A 166 -29.46 2.61 6.53
N TYR A 167 -28.76 1.49 6.50
CA TYR A 167 -27.30 1.44 6.49
C TYR A 167 -26.76 0.43 5.48
N GLN A 168 -25.49 0.64 5.13
CA GLN A 168 -24.60 -0.30 4.46
C GLN A 168 -23.30 -0.41 5.27
N ILE A 169 -22.96 -1.61 5.73
CA ILE A 169 -21.65 -1.90 6.29
C ILE A 169 -20.68 -2.14 5.12
N ASN A 170 -19.62 -1.36 5.05
CA ASN A 170 -18.60 -1.51 4.00
C ASN A 170 -17.49 -2.47 4.45
N SER A 171 -17.15 -2.45 5.75
CA SER A 171 -16.25 -3.41 6.38
C SER A 171 -16.47 -3.46 7.88
N VAL A 172 -16.19 -4.62 8.50
CA VAL A 172 -16.11 -4.78 9.95
C VAL A 172 -15.01 -5.79 10.28
N LYS A 173 -14.09 -5.40 11.18
CA LYS A 173 -12.88 -6.16 11.43
C LYS A 173 -12.47 -6.13 12.88
N PHE A 174 -12.05 -7.28 13.41
CA PHE A 174 -11.22 -7.34 14.62
C PHE A 174 -9.74 -7.19 14.26
N SER A 175 -8.98 -6.51 15.14
CA SER A 175 -7.54 -6.36 14.97
C SER A 175 -6.78 -6.70 16.26
N THR A 176 -5.55 -7.13 16.09
CA THR A 176 -4.60 -7.33 17.20
C THR A 176 -3.93 -6.02 17.65
N ASP A 177 -4.18 -4.92 16.94
CA ASP A 177 -3.67 -3.60 17.30
C ASP A 177 -4.68 -2.84 18.17
N SER A 178 -4.20 -2.21 19.23
CA SER A 178 -5.03 -1.35 20.07
C SER A 178 -5.33 -0.02 19.37
N THR A 179 -6.60 0.40 19.36
CA THR A 179 -6.95 1.77 18.99
C THR A 179 -6.52 2.72 20.10
N SER A 180 -5.61 3.64 19.81
CA SER A 180 -5.28 4.72 20.74
C SER A 180 -6.49 5.66 20.86
N SER A 181 -7.16 5.67 21.99
CA SER A 181 -8.23 6.62 22.32
C SER A 181 -7.65 8.02 22.49
N GLY A 182 -7.65 8.79 21.41
CA GLY A 182 -7.35 10.22 21.44
C GLY A 182 -8.57 10.99 21.95
N GLY A 183 -8.39 11.69 23.08
CA GLY A 183 -9.44 12.51 23.68
C GLY A 183 -9.88 13.66 22.80
N SER A 184 -11.16 13.91 22.89
CA SER A 184 -12.00 15.01 22.45
C SER A 184 -11.31 16.37 22.22
N GLY A 185 -11.48 16.90 21.02
CA GLY A 185 -11.28 18.30 20.68
C GLY A 185 -11.72 18.54 19.24
N GLY A 186 -12.96 19.00 19.05
CA GLY A 186 -13.50 19.26 17.72
C GLY A 186 -12.72 20.36 16.99
N SER A 187 -12.30 20.07 15.79
CA SER A 187 -12.00 21.05 14.75
C SER A 187 -12.16 20.41 13.37
N SER A 188 -12.71 21.16 12.46
CA SER A 188 -13.03 20.83 11.09
C SER A 188 -11.88 20.14 10.34
N GLY A 189 -12.18 18.97 9.82
CA GLY A 189 -11.34 17.98 9.25
C GLY A 189 -10.41 18.34 8.11
N GLY A 190 -9.13 18.40 8.45
CA GLY A 190 -8.03 18.02 7.58
C GLY A 190 -7.39 16.73 8.11
N PRO A 191 -6.53 16.06 7.33
CA PRO A 191 -5.81 14.89 7.80
C PRO A 191 -5.08 15.17 9.11
N GLY A 192 -5.21 14.27 10.08
CA GLY A 192 -4.73 14.49 11.46
C GLY A 192 -3.23 14.80 11.54
N THR A 193 -2.89 15.70 12.44
CA THR A 193 -1.50 15.98 12.78
C THR A 193 -0.97 14.85 13.66
N VAL A 194 0.07 14.16 13.21
CA VAL A 194 0.77 13.16 13.99
C VAL A 194 1.84 13.86 14.84
N THR A 195 1.79 13.68 16.16
CA THR A 195 2.86 14.15 17.04
C THR A 195 3.95 13.11 17.09
N ILE A 196 5.11 13.44 16.57
CA ILE A 196 6.27 12.55 16.47
C ILE A 196 7.42 13.11 17.35
N PRO A 197 8.21 12.25 18.02
CA PRO A 197 9.38 12.67 18.77
C PRO A 197 10.41 13.41 17.89
N ALA A 198 11.18 14.30 18.51
CA ALA A 198 12.21 15.06 17.81
C ALA A 198 13.25 14.14 17.15
N GLY A 199 13.57 14.41 15.90
CA GLY A 199 14.60 13.69 15.15
C GLY A 199 16.02 14.15 15.53
N ASN A 200 17.01 13.51 14.93
CA ASN A 200 18.42 13.75 15.21
C ASN A 200 19.12 14.70 14.23
N VAL A 201 18.37 15.44 13.43
CA VAL A 201 18.90 16.54 12.61
C VAL A 201 18.98 17.83 13.41
N THR A 202 19.79 18.78 12.95
CA THR A 202 19.87 20.12 13.54
C THR A 202 18.51 20.79 13.48
N ASP A 203 18.01 21.23 14.63
CA ASP A 203 16.76 21.97 14.72
C ASP A 203 17.02 23.46 14.50
N TYR A 204 16.36 24.02 13.48
CA TYR A 204 16.43 25.45 13.14
C TYR A 204 15.30 26.26 13.76
N ASN A 205 14.43 25.63 14.56
CA ASN A 205 13.34 26.27 15.31
C ASN A 205 12.38 27.15 14.46
N TYR A 206 12.06 26.69 13.25
CA TYR A 206 11.08 27.36 12.39
C TYR A 206 9.65 26.99 12.82
N SER A 207 8.95 27.90 13.49
CA SER A 207 7.59 27.68 14.03
C SER A 207 6.49 27.63 12.95
N ASP A 208 6.78 28.12 11.74
CA ASP A 208 5.85 28.23 10.65
C ASP A 208 5.94 27.09 9.61
N ILE A 209 6.75 26.07 9.89
CA ILE A 209 6.84 24.86 9.08
C ILE A 209 5.75 23.88 9.50
N ASP A 210 4.93 23.50 8.52
CA ASP A 210 3.92 22.45 8.69
C ASP A 210 4.55 21.04 8.64
N TYR A 211 4.26 20.20 9.64
CA TYR A 211 4.67 18.81 9.70
C TYR A 211 3.49 17.84 9.61
N ASN A 212 2.45 18.21 8.86
CA ASN A 212 1.29 17.35 8.63
C ASN A 212 1.64 16.18 7.72
N TYR A 213 1.98 15.04 8.31
CA TYR A 213 2.42 13.83 7.57
C TYR A 213 1.28 13.17 6.77
N ALA A 214 0.03 13.33 7.19
CA ALA A 214 -1.10 12.84 6.41
C ALA A 214 -1.26 13.63 5.10
N LYS A 215 -1.10 14.95 5.17
CA LYS A 215 -1.02 15.82 3.98
C LYS A 215 0.17 15.43 3.10
N LEU A 216 1.34 15.16 3.71
CA LEU A 216 2.53 14.73 2.98
C LEU A 216 2.28 13.43 2.21
N LEU A 217 1.63 12.44 2.83
CA LEU A 217 1.27 11.18 2.18
C LEU A 217 0.37 11.42 0.96
N GLN A 218 -0.67 12.25 1.09
CA GLN A 218 -1.53 12.63 -0.02
C GLN A 218 -0.73 13.28 -1.16
N TYR A 219 0.13 14.25 -0.84
CA TYR A 219 0.95 14.95 -1.84
C TYR A 219 1.96 14.03 -2.53
N SER A 220 2.48 13.03 -1.81
CA SER A 220 3.32 11.99 -2.41
C SER A 220 2.56 11.13 -3.43
N LEU A 221 1.27 10.89 -3.22
CA LEU A 221 0.43 10.15 -4.16
C LEU A 221 0.07 10.96 -5.40
N TYR A 222 -0.06 12.29 -5.31
CA TYR A 222 -0.29 13.15 -6.47
C TYR A 222 0.81 13.08 -7.54
N PHE A 223 2.03 12.68 -7.18
CA PHE A 223 3.07 12.39 -8.17
C PHE A 223 2.61 11.31 -9.15
N TYR A 224 1.95 10.27 -8.68
CA TYR A 224 1.42 9.20 -9.53
C TYR A 224 0.21 9.67 -10.35
N ASP A 225 -0.64 10.50 -9.79
CA ASP A 225 -1.73 11.14 -10.57
C ASP A 225 -1.16 11.95 -11.74
N ALA A 226 -0.09 12.72 -11.50
CA ALA A 226 0.58 13.51 -12.52
C ALA A 226 1.23 12.68 -13.63
N ASN A 227 1.63 11.44 -13.32
CA ASN A 227 2.30 10.53 -14.26
C ASN A 227 1.37 9.46 -14.85
N MET A 228 0.12 9.39 -14.44
CA MET A 228 -0.84 8.39 -14.93
C MET A 228 -1.01 8.50 -16.45
N CYS A 229 -1.08 7.36 -17.13
CA CYS A 229 -1.19 7.25 -18.58
C CYS A 229 -2.39 6.38 -18.99
N GLY A 230 -2.94 6.60 -20.17
CA GLY A 230 -3.96 5.74 -20.78
C GLY A 230 -5.33 6.38 -20.95
N ASN A 231 -6.34 5.53 -21.13
CA ASN A 231 -7.72 5.91 -21.48
C ASN A 231 -8.57 6.36 -20.27
N GLU A 232 -8.07 6.19 -19.05
CA GLU A 232 -8.86 6.37 -17.84
C GLU A 232 -8.31 7.51 -16.96
N VAL A 233 -7.29 8.23 -17.43
CA VAL A 233 -6.62 9.27 -16.65
C VAL A 233 -7.60 10.35 -16.24
N GLY A 234 -8.42 10.86 -17.17
CA GLY A 234 -9.40 11.92 -16.89
C GLY A 234 -10.49 11.54 -15.87
N THR A 235 -10.59 10.27 -15.49
CA THR A 235 -11.55 9.78 -14.48
C THR A 235 -10.90 9.24 -13.22
N LYS A 236 -9.64 8.80 -13.29
CA LYS A 236 -8.92 8.18 -12.17
C LYS A 236 -7.97 9.13 -11.46
N SER A 237 -7.31 10.03 -12.20
CA SER A 237 -6.42 11.03 -11.62
C SER A 237 -7.21 12.04 -10.79
N LEU A 238 -6.68 12.40 -9.62
CA LEU A 238 -7.25 13.46 -8.79
C LEU A 238 -6.82 14.87 -9.22
N LEU A 239 -5.96 14.98 -10.23
CA LEU A 239 -5.51 16.25 -10.80
C LEU A 239 -6.40 16.61 -12.01
N ASP A 240 -7.18 17.65 -11.88
CA ASP A 240 -8.17 18.09 -12.87
C ASP A 240 -7.57 18.55 -14.21
N TRP A 241 -6.28 18.88 -14.22
CA TRP A 241 -5.52 19.22 -15.42
C TRP A 241 -4.99 18.00 -16.20
N ARG A 242 -5.15 16.78 -15.68
CA ARG A 242 -4.77 15.55 -16.38
C ARG A 242 -5.94 14.99 -17.20
N GLY A 243 -5.62 14.52 -18.38
CA GLY A 243 -6.54 13.92 -19.32
C GLY A 243 -6.01 12.58 -19.88
N ASN A 244 -6.82 11.92 -20.71
CA ASN A 244 -6.42 10.69 -21.38
C ASN A 244 -5.27 10.97 -22.37
N CYS A 245 -4.26 10.11 -22.35
CA CYS A 245 -3.07 10.24 -23.19
C CYS A 245 -2.59 8.88 -23.70
N HIS A 246 -1.81 8.86 -24.79
CA HIS A 246 -1.23 7.65 -25.38
C HIS A 246 -2.25 6.50 -25.57
N THR A 247 -3.48 6.84 -25.91
CA THR A 247 -4.59 5.90 -26.11
C THR A 247 -4.38 4.99 -27.32
N TYR A 248 -3.33 5.24 -28.07
CA TYR A 248 -2.90 4.52 -29.26
C TYR A 248 -1.73 3.54 -29.01
N ASP A 249 -1.28 3.36 -27.78
CA ASP A 249 -0.23 2.39 -27.40
C ASP A 249 -0.74 0.96 -27.61
N LYS A 250 -0.88 0.55 -28.89
CA LYS A 250 -1.33 -0.78 -29.31
C LYS A 250 -0.39 -1.31 -30.38
N TYR A 251 0.06 -2.54 -30.19
CA TYR A 251 1.13 -3.12 -31.00
C TYR A 251 0.72 -4.49 -31.55
N SER A 252 1.11 -4.79 -32.79
CA SER A 252 0.97 -6.12 -33.36
C SER A 252 2.15 -6.98 -32.91
N TYR A 253 1.86 -8.14 -32.33
CA TYR A 253 2.87 -9.14 -31.95
C TYR A 253 2.55 -10.47 -32.64
N THR A 254 3.56 -11.08 -33.27
CA THR A 254 3.44 -12.41 -33.86
C THR A 254 4.00 -13.44 -32.92
N ARG A 255 3.15 -14.34 -32.44
CA ARG A 255 3.51 -15.44 -31.56
C ARG A 255 4.39 -16.47 -32.21
N THR A 256 5.00 -17.34 -31.44
CA THR A 256 5.85 -18.44 -31.91
C THR A 256 5.08 -19.45 -32.75
N ASP A 257 3.77 -19.58 -32.54
CA ASP A 257 2.88 -20.44 -33.38
C ASP A 257 2.46 -19.77 -34.70
N GLY A 258 2.93 -18.56 -34.99
CA GLY A 258 2.61 -17.78 -36.18
C GLY A 258 1.32 -16.96 -36.08
N SER A 259 0.54 -17.10 -35.02
CA SER A 259 -0.66 -16.27 -34.80
C SER A 259 -0.29 -14.84 -34.42
N THR A 260 -1.10 -13.87 -34.83
CA THR A 260 -0.88 -12.46 -34.50
C THR A 260 -1.90 -12.00 -33.48
N VAL A 261 -1.44 -11.21 -32.50
CA VAL A 261 -2.28 -10.57 -31.47
C VAL A 261 -2.01 -9.08 -31.42
N THR A 262 -3.06 -8.29 -31.17
CA THR A 262 -2.89 -6.89 -30.79
C THR A 262 -2.64 -6.81 -29.28
N VAL A 263 -1.45 -6.35 -28.91
CA VAL A 263 -1.09 -6.10 -27.51
C VAL A 263 -1.52 -4.68 -27.17
N ASP A 264 -2.47 -4.54 -26.27
CA ASP A 264 -2.96 -3.26 -25.76
C ASP A 264 -2.12 -2.83 -24.56
N LEU A 265 -1.21 -1.90 -24.79
CA LEU A 265 -0.33 -1.32 -23.77
C LEU A 265 -0.78 0.07 -23.32
N THR A 266 -2.06 0.42 -23.54
CA THR A 266 -2.65 1.63 -22.95
C THR A 266 -2.77 1.48 -21.44
N GLY A 267 -2.46 2.52 -20.68
CA GLY A 267 -2.41 2.47 -19.21
C GLY A 267 -1.00 2.63 -18.67
N GLY A 268 -0.81 2.31 -17.40
CA GLY A 268 0.47 2.46 -16.71
C GLY A 268 0.81 3.89 -16.39
N PHE A 269 2.09 4.16 -16.18
CA PHE A 269 2.58 5.47 -15.76
C PHE A 269 3.78 5.89 -16.58
N HIS A 270 3.87 7.18 -16.86
CA HIS A 270 5.12 7.78 -17.31
C HIS A 270 6.15 7.69 -16.18
N ASP A 271 7.42 7.56 -16.56
CA ASP A 271 8.51 7.30 -15.59
C ASP A 271 8.63 8.39 -14.51
N ALA A 272 8.87 9.60 -14.94
CA ALA A 272 9.06 10.72 -14.04
C ALA A 272 8.51 12.00 -14.67
N GLY A 273 9.37 12.84 -15.27
CA GLY A 273 8.95 14.04 -15.99
C GLY A 273 8.83 13.84 -17.50
N ASP A 274 9.13 12.66 -18.03
CA ASP A 274 9.01 12.32 -19.46
C ASP A 274 7.79 11.45 -19.76
N HIS A 275 7.66 10.95 -20.98
CA HIS A 275 6.49 10.18 -21.40
C HIS A 275 6.82 8.72 -21.75
N VAL A 276 7.99 8.24 -21.39
CA VAL A 276 8.36 6.83 -21.55
C VAL A 276 7.81 6.02 -20.37
N LYS A 277 7.35 4.81 -20.62
CA LYS A 277 6.99 3.82 -19.61
C LYS A 277 8.13 2.81 -19.51
N PHE A 278 8.96 2.92 -18.48
CA PHE A 278 10.09 2.01 -18.22
C PHE A 278 9.67 0.94 -17.24
N GLY A 279 9.66 -0.32 -17.67
CA GLY A 279 9.11 -1.43 -16.88
C GLY A 279 9.78 -1.65 -15.53
N LEU A 280 11.11 -1.47 -15.42
CA LEU A 280 11.82 -1.68 -14.14
C LEU A 280 11.39 -0.69 -13.05
N PRO A 281 11.51 0.64 -13.23
CA PRO A 281 11.04 1.59 -12.21
C PRO A 281 9.51 1.57 -12.03
N GLU A 282 8.74 1.22 -13.06
CA GLU A 282 7.29 1.09 -12.96
C GLU A 282 6.89 -0.10 -12.08
N ALA A 283 7.51 -1.26 -12.27
CA ALA A 283 7.30 -2.43 -11.42
C ALA A 283 7.76 -2.16 -9.97
N TYR A 284 8.90 -1.47 -9.80
CA TYR A 284 9.38 -1.05 -8.48
C TYR A 284 8.38 -0.12 -7.77
N ALA A 285 7.88 0.90 -8.46
CA ALA A 285 6.91 1.83 -7.89
C ALA A 285 5.62 1.11 -7.47
N ALA A 286 5.09 0.24 -8.33
CA ALA A 286 3.92 -0.58 -8.03
C ALA A 286 4.14 -1.47 -6.79
N PHE A 287 5.30 -2.14 -6.71
CA PHE A 287 5.66 -2.99 -5.59
C PHE A 287 5.82 -2.19 -4.28
N VAL A 288 6.61 -1.10 -4.29
CA VAL A 288 6.90 -0.36 -3.06
C VAL A 288 5.70 0.38 -2.50
N LEU A 289 4.80 0.87 -3.35
CA LEU A 289 3.50 1.41 -2.93
C LEU A 289 2.66 0.33 -2.25
N GLY A 290 2.57 -0.85 -2.85
CA GLY A 290 1.90 -1.99 -2.24
C GLY A 290 2.55 -2.42 -0.93
N MET A 291 3.88 -2.48 -0.85
CA MET A 291 4.62 -2.80 0.38
C MET A 291 4.41 -1.75 1.47
N SER A 292 4.35 -0.48 1.12
CA SER A 292 4.10 0.60 2.08
C SER A 292 2.72 0.47 2.73
N TYR A 293 1.72 0.06 1.96
CA TYR A 293 0.38 -0.24 2.48
C TYR A 293 0.37 -1.52 3.32
N ASP A 294 0.96 -2.62 2.82
CA ASP A 294 1.05 -3.90 3.55
C ASP A 294 1.68 -3.73 4.94
N THR A 295 2.68 -2.85 5.03
CA THR A 295 3.39 -2.60 6.29
C THR A 295 2.72 -1.56 7.19
N ASN A 296 1.89 -0.64 6.66
CA ASN A 296 1.35 0.50 7.40
C ASN A 296 -0.12 0.81 7.04
N LYS A 297 -0.98 -0.21 6.94
CA LYS A 297 -2.41 -0.05 6.59
C LYS A 297 -3.12 1.01 7.44
N SER A 298 -2.87 1.00 8.75
CA SER A 298 -3.48 1.95 9.68
C SER A 298 -3.18 3.41 9.34
N ALA A 299 -1.97 3.73 8.86
CA ALA A 299 -1.61 5.08 8.47
C ALA A 299 -2.39 5.56 7.23
N TYR A 300 -2.60 4.67 6.25
CA TYR A 300 -3.42 4.97 5.07
C TYR A 300 -4.90 5.16 5.42
N VAL A 301 -5.42 4.34 6.32
CA VAL A 301 -6.79 4.49 6.83
C VAL A 301 -6.93 5.81 7.58
N ALA A 302 -6.05 6.08 8.54
CA ALA A 302 -6.09 7.28 9.37
C ALA A 302 -5.93 8.59 8.57
N SER A 303 -5.19 8.55 7.46
CA SER A 303 -5.01 9.69 6.56
C SER A 303 -6.08 9.79 5.46
N GLY A 304 -7.00 8.82 5.36
CA GLY A 304 -8.02 8.75 4.31
C GLY A 304 -7.47 8.43 2.91
N GLN A 305 -6.23 7.88 2.81
CA GLN A 305 -5.55 7.68 1.52
C GLN A 305 -5.67 6.26 0.96
N THR A 306 -6.40 5.36 1.61
CA THR A 306 -6.55 3.96 1.15
C THR A 306 -7.11 3.87 -0.27
N ASN A 307 -8.22 4.55 -0.56
CA ASN A 307 -8.87 4.50 -1.88
C ASN A 307 -7.99 5.14 -2.96
N HIS A 308 -7.32 6.25 -2.63
CA HIS A 308 -6.39 6.92 -3.55
C HIS A 308 -5.24 5.99 -3.92
N LEU A 309 -4.59 5.38 -2.93
CA LEU A 309 -3.55 4.38 -3.18
C LEU A 309 -4.07 3.20 -3.99
N GLN A 310 -5.23 2.64 -3.64
CA GLN A 310 -5.82 1.49 -4.34
C GLN A 310 -6.09 1.82 -5.82
N THR A 311 -6.58 3.02 -6.13
CA THR A 311 -6.75 3.48 -7.52
C THR A 311 -5.42 3.46 -8.27
N ILE A 312 -4.36 4.02 -7.68
CA ILE A 312 -3.03 4.07 -8.26
C ILE A 312 -2.46 2.65 -8.46
N THR A 313 -2.45 1.82 -7.41
CA THR A 313 -1.85 0.48 -7.48
C THR A 313 -2.63 -0.45 -8.39
N THR A 314 -3.95 -0.31 -8.48
CA THR A 314 -4.77 -1.06 -9.44
C THR A 314 -4.46 -0.64 -10.87
N HIS A 315 -4.24 0.65 -11.13
CA HIS A 315 -3.86 1.13 -12.47
C HIS A 315 -2.49 0.58 -12.91
N PHE A 316 -1.51 0.52 -11.99
CA PHE A 316 -0.25 -0.18 -12.22
C PHE A 316 -0.47 -1.66 -12.53
N ALA A 317 -1.21 -2.37 -11.70
CA ALA A 317 -1.41 -3.82 -11.83
C ALA A 317 -2.16 -4.19 -13.11
N ASP A 318 -3.14 -3.40 -13.51
CA ASP A 318 -3.84 -3.58 -14.78
C ASP A 318 -2.88 -3.44 -15.97
N TYR A 319 -2.00 -2.46 -15.93
CA TYR A 319 -1.00 -2.26 -16.99
C TYR A 319 0.06 -3.39 -17.00
N LEU A 320 0.64 -3.73 -15.85
CA LEU A 320 1.61 -4.82 -15.76
C LEU A 320 1.01 -6.16 -16.23
N THR A 321 -0.29 -6.38 -16.03
CA THR A 321 -1.01 -7.53 -16.56
C THR A 321 -1.09 -7.49 -18.10
N LYS A 322 -1.31 -6.31 -18.69
CA LYS A 322 -1.35 -6.14 -20.17
C LYS A 322 0.02 -6.31 -20.82
N CYS A 323 1.10 -6.03 -20.07
CA CYS A 323 2.48 -6.26 -20.58
C CYS A 323 2.79 -7.73 -20.80
N ALA A 324 2.06 -8.67 -20.18
CA ALA A 324 2.21 -10.10 -20.36
C ALA A 324 1.49 -10.57 -21.63
N VAL A 325 2.24 -10.87 -22.66
CA VAL A 325 1.70 -11.47 -23.89
C VAL A 325 1.59 -12.98 -23.68
N LEU A 326 0.37 -13.48 -23.67
CA LEU A 326 0.13 -14.91 -23.47
C LEU A 326 0.22 -15.68 -24.79
N ASN A 327 0.59 -16.96 -24.69
CA ASN A 327 0.47 -17.90 -25.81
C ASN A 327 -1.00 -17.99 -26.30
N SER A 328 -1.23 -18.60 -27.44
CA SER A 328 -2.57 -18.70 -28.05
C SER A 328 -3.58 -19.44 -27.15
N ALA A 329 -3.12 -20.36 -26.30
CA ALA A 329 -3.94 -21.07 -25.33
C ALA A 329 -4.25 -20.25 -24.07
N GLY A 330 -3.60 -19.10 -23.83
CA GLY A 330 -3.80 -18.27 -22.64
C GLY A 330 -3.27 -18.89 -21.34
N THR A 331 -2.32 -19.83 -21.42
CA THR A 331 -1.86 -20.64 -20.29
C THR A 331 -0.47 -20.28 -19.79
N SER A 332 0.34 -19.59 -20.59
CA SER A 332 1.69 -19.15 -20.24
C SER A 332 2.03 -17.83 -20.90
N VAL A 333 2.96 -17.10 -20.30
CA VAL A 333 3.56 -15.91 -20.91
C VAL A 333 4.53 -16.36 -21.99
N GLU A 334 4.41 -15.77 -23.18
CA GLU A 334 5.30 -15.98 -24.30
C GLU A 334 6.37 -14.90 -24.38
N THR A 335 5.99 -13.66 -24.07
CA THR A 335 6.90 -12.53 -23.93
C THR A 335 6.31 -11.48 -23.01
N TYR A 336 7.14 -10.56 -22.53
CA TYR A 336 6.75 -9.48 -21.65
C TYR A 336 7.20 -8.13 -22.20
N CYS A 337 6.30 -7.13 -22.25
CA CYS A 337 6.68 -5.78 -22.62
C CYS A 337 7.43 -5.10 -21.47
N VAL A 338 8.68 -4.70 -21.71
CA VAL A 338 9.58 -4.13 -20.71
C VAL A 338 9.74 -2.62 -20.83
N GLN A 339 9.31 -2.03 -21.94
CA GLN A 339 9.31 -0.57 -22.15
C GLN A 339 8.34 -0.20 -23.27
N VAL A 340 7.64 0.94 -23.09
CA VAL A 340 6.87 1.60 -24.14
C VAL A 340 7.33 3.04 -24.28
N GLY A 341 7.64 3.43 -25.49
CA GLY A 341 8.22 4.73 -25.84
C GLY A 341 9.74 4.67 -25.98
N ASN A 342 10.26 5.64 -26.71
CA ASN A 342 11.68 5.72 -27.03
C ASN A 342 12.42 6.61 -26.04
N GLY A 343 13.45 6.07 -25.37
CA GLY A 343 14.28 6.78 -24.40
C GLY A 343 15.28 7.75 -25.01
N GLY A 344 15.42 7.81 -26.34
CA GLY A 344 16.32 8.74 -27.02
C GLY A 344 15.85 10.20 -26.97
N PRO A 345 16.75 11.18 -27.16
CA PRO A 345 16.44 12.59 -27.01
C PRO A 345 15.51 13.17 -28.09
N ALA A 346 15.29 12.42 -29.16
CA ALA A 346 14.51 12.90 -30.32
C ALA A 346 13.02 12.54 -30.29
N TYR A 347 12.57 11.73 -29.32
CA TYR A 347 11.21 11.16 -29.31
C TYR A 347 10.51 11.35 -27.96
N ASP A 348 9.94 10.30 -27.40
CA ASP A 348 9.10 10.38 -26.19
C ASP A 348 9.83 10.99 -24.98
N HIS A 349 11.10 10.63 -24.77
CA HIS A 349 11.91 11.26 -23.73
C HIS A 349 12.23 12.72 -24.03
N GLY A 350 12.37 13.09 -25.28
CA GLY A 350 12.68 14.47 -25.73
C GLY A 350 11.48 15.37 -25.91
N TYR A 351 10.25 14.82 -25.97
CA TYR A 351 9.05 15.64 -26.12
C TYR A 351 8.77 16.45 -24.85
N TRP A 352 8.71 17.77 -24.99
CA TRP A 352 8.46 18.68 -23.88
C TRP A 352 7.09 19.35 -24.02
N GLY A 353 6.08 18.80 -23.40
CA GLY A 353 4.71 19.27 -23.43
C GLY A 353 3.78 18.31 -22.72
N ALA A 354 2.50 18.61 -22.68
CA ALA A 354 1.49 17.75 -22.10
C ALA A 354 1.38 16.42 -22.88
N PRO A 355 1.33 15.26 -22.20
CA PRO A 355 1.19 13.97 -22.88
C PRO A 355 -0.13 13.84 -23.63
N GLU A 356 -1.17 14.56 -23.21
CA GLU A 356 -2.46 14.66 -23.88
C GLU A 356 -2.36 15.31 -25.28
N ALA A 357 -1.37 16.18 -25.48
CA ALA A 357 -1.12 16.86 -26.73
C ALA A 357 0.01 16.25 -27.55
N GLN A 358 0.67 15.21 -27.05
CA GLN A 358 1.74 14.53 -27.77
C GLN A 358 1.18 13.88 -29.05
N PRO A 359 1.67 14.27 -30.25
CA PRO A 359 1.23 13.63 -31.48
C PRO A 359 1.49 12.13 -31.46
N GLN A 360 0.62 11.35 -32.08
CA GLN A 360 0.88 9.95 -32.32
C GLN A 360 2.19 9.84 -33.10
N SER A 361 3.20 9.28 -32.46
CA SER A 361 4.55 9.15 -32.99
C SER A 361 4.95 7.68 -32.99
N ASN A 362 6.15 7.38 -33.48
CA ASN A 362 6.72 6.05 -33.47
C ASN A 362 7.13 5.62 -32.03
N ARG A 363 6.16 5.56 -31.14
CA ARG A 363 6.38 4.96 -29.81
C ARG A 363 6.62 3.47 -30.00
N THR A 364 7.81 3.01 -29.63
CA THR A 364 8.20 1.61 -29.78
C THR A 364 7.90 0.85 -28.50
N ALA A 365 7.32 -0.35 -28.61
CA ALA A 365 7.27 -1.29 -27.50
C ALA A 365 8.47 -2.26 -27.59
N TYR A 366 9.12 -2.48 -26.47
CA TYR A 366 10.27 -3.38 -26.34
C TYR A 366 9.84 -4.59 -25.52
N PHE A 367 10.14 -5.78 -26.03
CA PHE A 367 9.71 -7.03 -25.42
C PHE A 367 10.92 -7.87 -24.99
N SER A 368 10.75 -8.65 -23.92
CA SER A 368 11.70 -9.68 -23.53
C SER A 368 11.86 -10.74 -24.61
N SER A 369 13.00 -11.42 -24.63
CA SER A 369 13.31 -12.51 -25.55
C SER A 369 14.30 -13.48 -24.91
N ASP A 370 14.55 -14.63 -25.54
CA ASP A 370 15.57 -15.59 -25.05
C ASP A 370 16.97 -14.98 -24.98
N SER A 371 17.29 -14.01 -25.84
CA SER A 371 18.58 -13.29 -25.85
C SER A 371 18.60 -12.10 -24.89
N ALA A 372 17.44 -11.60 -24.47
CA ALA A 372 17.28 -10.50 -23.53
C ALA A 372 16.05 -10.77 -22.63
N PRO A 373 16.15 -11.69 -21.68
CA PRO A 373 15.00 -12.16 -20.90
C PRO A 373 14.48 -11.14 -19.90
N HIS A 374 15.25 -10.13 -19.51
CA HIS A 374 14.85 -9.10 -18.55
C HIS A 374 14.29 -9.70 -17.25
N THR A 375 15.03 -10.64 -16.67
CA THR A 375 14.60 -11.38 -15.47
C THR A 375 14.28 -10.45 -14.29
N ASP A 376 15.03 -9.36 -14.16
CA ASP A 376 14.79 -8.26 -13.22
C ASP A 376 13.38 -7.67 -13.37
N VAL A 377 13.06 -7.15 -14.55
CA VAL A 377 11.76 -6.51 -14.82
C VAL A 377 10.59 -7.48 -14.65
N VAL A 378 10.73 -8.70 -15.23
CA VAL A 378 9.66 -9.71 -15.21
C VAL A 378 9.40 -10.18 -13.77
N SER A 379 10.46 -10.43 -13.00
CA SER A 379 10.32 -10.89 -11.61
C SER A 379 9.77 -9.80 -10.71
N LEU A 380 10.24 -8.56 -10.84
CA LEU A 380 9.71 -7.45 -10.05
C LEU A 380 8.25 -7.15 -10.38
N SER A 381 7.86 -7.30 -11.65
CA SER A 381 6.45 -7.21 -12.06
C SER A 381 5.60 -8.32 -11.43
N ALA A 382 6.12 -9.54 -11.36
CA ALA A 382 5.45 -10.64 -10.65
C ALA A 382 5.28 -10.33 -9.16
N ALA A 383 6.32 -9.78 -8.50
CA ALA A 383 6.26 -9.37 -7.11
C ALA A 383 5.23 -8.24 -6.88
N ALA A 384 5.17 -7.25 -7.78
CA ALA A 384 4.20 -6.16 -7.71
C ALA A 384 2.75 -6.65 -7.84
N LEU A 385 2.48 -7.56 -8.78
CA LEU A 385 1.16 -8.16 -8.97
C LEU A 385 0.76 -9.06 -7.80
N ALA A 386 1.70 -9.84 -7.25
CA ALA A 386 1.49 -10.63 -6.04
C ALA A 386 1.15 -9.73 -4.84
N MET A 387 1.83 -8.58 -4.69
CA MET A 387 1.56 -7.59 -3.66
C MET A 387 0.20 -6.92 -3.85
N GLN A 388 -0.21 -6.61 -5.08
CA GLN A 388 -1.54 -6.10 -5.37
C GLN A 388 -2.63 -7.09 -4.95
N TYR A 389 -2.45 -8.37 -5.30
CA TYR A 389 -3.37 -9.43 -4.87
C TYR A 389 -3.43 -9.56 -3.34
N LYS A 390 -2.28 -9.55 -2.66
CA LYS A 390 -2.20 -9.62 -1.19
C LYS A 390 -2.98 -8.49 -0.51
N ASN A 391 -2.92 -7.28 -1.05
CA ASN A 391 -3.52 -6.09 -0.44
C ASN A 391 -5.00 -5.91 -0.78
N PHE A 392 -5.37 -6.14 -2.04
CA PHE A 392 -6.68 -5.74 -2.57
C PHE A 392 -7.40 -6.86 -3.34
N GLY A 393 -6.81 -8.05 -3.42
CA GLY A 393 -7.39 -9.19 -4.13
C GLY A 393 -7.26 -9.09 -5.65
N GLY A 394 -8.08 -9.87 -6.36
CA GLY A 394 -8.11 -9.93 -7.80
C GLY A 394 -7.30 -11.09 -8.39
N ASP A 395 -7.94 -12.25 -8.58
CA ASP A 395 -7.30 -13.51 -9.02
C ASP A 395 -6.48 -13.36 -10.32
N LYS A 396 -6.88 -12.43 -11.20
CA LYS A 396 -6.12 -12.14 -12.43
C LYS A 396 -4.68 -11.70 -12.13
N TYR A 397 -4.46 -10.95 -11.05
CA TYR A 397 -3.14 -10.45 -10.67
C TYR A 397 -2.25 -11.58 -10.15
N LEU A 398 -2.78 -12.43 -9.25
CA LEU A 398 -2.05 -13.60 -8.77
C LEU A 398 -1.71 -14.56 -9.91
N LYS A 399 -2.71 -14.88 -10.76
CA LYS A 399 -2.50 -15.75 -11.91
C LYS A 399 -1.42 -15.21 -12.86
N THR A 400 -1.43 -13.90 -13.13
CA THR A 400 -0.41 -13.29 -13.98
C THR A 400 0.95 -13.30 -13.29
N ALA A 401 1.02 -13.02 -11.99
CA ALA A 401 2.26 -13.10 -11.21
C ALA A 401 2.90 -14.49 -11.28
N GLU A 402 2.11 -15.54 -11.11
CA GLU A 402 2.56 -16.93 -11.23
C GLU A 402 3.08 -17.26 -12.63
N MET A 403 2.37 -16.80 -13.68
CA MET A 403 2.80 -16.99 -15.07
C MET A 403 4.09 -16.23 -15.39
N LEU A 404 4.26 -15.00 -14.90
CA LEU A 404 5.48 -14.22 -15.06
C LEU A 404 6.66 -14.85 -14.32
N PHE A 405 6.43 -15.33 -13.11
CA PHE A 405 7.46 -16.05 -12.39
C PHE A 405 7.87 -17.35 -13.10
N ALA A 406 6.91 -18.09 -13.64
CA ALA A 406 7.20 -19.27 -14.46
C ALA A 406 8.00 -18.92 -15.72
N TYR A 407 7.69 -17.79 -16.36
CA TYR A 407 8.48 -17.27 -17.48
C TYR A 407 9.92 -16.99 -17.06
N ALA A 408 10.12 -16.20 -15.99
CA ALA A 408 11.45 -15.88 -15.47
C ALA A 408 12.24 -17.13 -15.03
N LYS A 409 11.56 -18.14 -14.49
CA LYS A 409 12.17 -19.42 -14.11
C LYS A 409 12.67 -20.22 -15.30
N ASN A 410 11.90 -20.28 -16.37
CA ASN A 410 12.12 -21.20 -17.50
C ASN A 410 13.05 -20.63 -18.58
N HIS A 411 13.39 -19.34 -18.53
CA HIS A 411 14.34 -18.69 -19.44
C HIS A 411 15.71 -18.51 -18.78
N ASN A 412 16.74 -18.27 -19.60
CA ASN A 412 18.03 -17.85 -19.11
C ASN A 412 17.87 -16.58 -18.28
N LYS A 413 18.58 -16.50 -17.15
CA LYS A 413 18.46 -15.36 -16.23
C LYS A 413 19.51 -14.32 -16.53
N SER A 414 19.06 -13.13 -16.92
CA SER A 414 19.91 -11.95 -17.05
C SER A 414 19.11 -10.66 -16.95
N VAL A 415 19.77 -9.60 -16.62
CA VAL A 415 19.27 -8.24 -16.79
C VAL A 415 19.27 -7.85 -18.26
N GLY A 416 18.45 -6.87 -18.61
CA GLY A 416 18.39 -6.38 -19.98
C GLY A 416 18.56 -4.88 -20.09
N THR A 417 18.74 -4.40 -21.31
CA THR A 417 18.78 -2.97 -21.64
C THR A 417 17.78 -2.67 -22.75
N THR A 418 17.16 -1.50 -22.68
CA THR A 418 16.21 -1.01 -23.67
C THR A 418 16.61 0.35 -24.21
N SER A 419 15.77 0.97 -25.03
CA SER A 419 16.08 2.27 -25.61
C SER A 419 16.33 3.34 -24.55
N GLY A 420 17.45 4.01 -24.67
CA GLY A 420 17.92 5.07 -23.75
C GLY A 420 18.82 4.57 -22.64
N SER A 421 18.81 3.28 -22.30
CA SER A 421 19.64 2.66 -21.23
C SER A 421 19.62 3.43 -19.89
N PHE A 422 18.48 4.06 -19.54
CA PHE A 422 18.36 4.86 -18.31
C PHE A 422 18.27 3.98 -17.06
N TYR A 423 17.68 2.80 -17.20
CA TYR A 423 17.44 1.85 -16.12
C TYR A 423 18.04 0.50 -16.48
N VAL A 424 19.27 0.31 -16.06
CA VAL A 424 20.01 -0.93 -16.22
C VAL A 424 20.27 -1.48 -14.82
N SER A 425 19.62 -2.57 -14.46
CA SER A 425 19.85 -3.23 -13.19
C SER A 425 21.25 -3.83 -13.13
N SER A 426 21.85 -3.85 -11.95
CA SER A 426 23.14 -4.48 -11.73
C SER A 426 23.04 -5.99 -11.55
N ASN A 427 21.84 -6.51 -11.23
CA ASN A 427 21.56 -7.94 -11.01
C ASN A 427 20.04 -8.19 -11.09
N TRP A 428 19.67 -9.45 -11.03
CA TRP A 428 18.26 -9.93 -11.11
C TRP A 428 17.88 -10.79 -9.89
N GLU A 429 18.83 -11.18 -9.05
CA GLU A 429 18.62 -12.16 -7.98
C GLU A 429 17.70 -11.65 -6.88
N ASP A 430 17.76 -10.37 -6.56
CA ASP A 430 16.90 -9.76 -5.56
C ASP A 430 15.44 -9.68 -6.03
N ASP A 431 15.19 -9.30 -7.29
CA ASP A 431 13.86 -9.26 -7.87
C ASP A 431 13.23 -10.66 -7.93
N TYR A 432 14.03 -11.64 -8.36
CA TYR A 432 13.61 -13.03 -8.45
C TYR A 432 13.32 -13.64 -7.07
N CYS A 433 14.20 -13.40 -6.10
CA CYS A 433 14.01 -13.83 -4.73
C CYS A 433 12.76 -13.18 -4.09
N LEU A 434 12.53 -11.90 -4.36
CA LEU A 434 11.36 -11.19 -3.86
C LEU A 434 10.07 -11.81 -4.40
N ALA A 435 9.99 -12.03 -5.71
CA ALA A 435 8.83 -12.66 -6.35
C ALA A 435 8.58 -14.08 -5.82
N ALA A 436 9.63 -14.91 -5.73
CA ALA A 436 9.53 -16.26 -5.21
C ALA A 436 9.03 -16.29 -3.76
N LEU A 437 9.59 -15.43 -2.91
CA LEU A 437 9.23 -15.36 -1.49
C LEU A 437 7.79 -14.90 -1.29
N LEU A 438 7.35 -13.86 -1.99
CA LEU A 438 5.97 -13.36 -1.92
C LEU A 438 4.96 -14.38 -2.44
N LEU A 439 5.23 -15.02 -3.59
CA LEU A 439 4.37 -16.07 -4.12
C LEU A 439 4.26 -17.25 -3.16
N TYR A 440 5.37 -17.65 -2.52
CA TYR A 440 5.33 -18.66 -1.46
C TYR A 440 4.46 -18.24 -0.28
N GLN A 441 4.63 -17.03 0.24
CA GLN A 441 3.86 -16.52 1.38
C GLN A 441 2.36 -16.42 1.09
N ILE A 442 1.99 -16.11 -0.15
CA ILE A 442 0.60 -15.96 -0.57
C ILE A 442 -0.05 -17.32 -0.86
N THR A 443 0.64 -18.22 -1.57
CA THR A 443 0.05 -19.45 -2.09
C THR A 443 0.34 -20.70 -1.22
N GLY A 444 1.37 -20.65 -0.38
CA GLY A 444 1.89 -21.80 0.35
C GLY A 444 2.59 -22.84 -0.53
N ASN A 445 2.77 -22.58 -1.83
CA ASN A 445 3.38 -23.54 -2.75
C ASN A 445 4.90 -23.61 -2.55
N ILE A 446 5.34 -24.77 -2.06
CA ILE A 446 6.73 -25.04 -1.69
C ILE A 446 7.73 -24.91 -2.87
N SER A 447 7.26 -24.98 -4.11
CA SER A 447 8.12 -24.81 -5.28
C SER A 447 8.71 -23.40 -5.34
N TYR A 448 7.97 -22.38 -4.93
CA TYR A 448 8.48 -21.00 -4.85
C TYR A 448 9.53 -20.86 -3.74
N LEU A 449 9.31 -21.49 -2.59
CA LEU A 449 10.32 -21.49 -1.52
C LEU A 449 11.61 -22.20 -1.95
N SER A 450 11.51 -23.24 -2.76
CA SER A 450 12.68 -23.95 -3.33
C SER A 450 13.49 -23.00 -4.23
N GLU A 451 12.84 -22.25 -5.11
CA GLU A 451 13.48 -21.25 -5.96
C GLU A 451 14.12 -20.12 -5.15
N TYR A 452 13.40 -19.61 -4.15
CA TYR A 452 13.97 -18.61 -3.23
C TYR A 452 15.24 -19.13 -2.54
N ASN A 453 15.21 -20.34 -1.98
CA ASN A 453 16.34 -20.93 -1.27
C ASN A 453 17.55 -21.19 -2.17
N GLN A 454 17.35 -21.38 -3.46
CA GLN A 454 18.43 -21.54 -4.43
C GLN A 454 19.28 -20.27 -4.57
N TYR A 455 18.64 -19.09 -4.53
CA TYR A 455 19.31 -17.82 -4.85
C TYR A 455 19.48 -16.86 -3.66
N LYS A 456 18.78 -17.06 -2.54
CA LYS A 456 18.78 -16.13 -1.39
C LYS A 456 20.16 -15.85 -0.78
N ASN A 457 21.12 -16.76 -0.98
CA ASN A 457 22.49 -16.61 -0.48
C ASN A 457 23.43 -15.95 -1.51
N ALA A 458 22.95 -15.62 -2.71
CA ALA A 458 23.70 -14.79 -3.62
C ALA A 458 23.93 -13.41 -2.99
N ASP A 459 25.11 -12.85 -3.17
CA ASP A 459 25.44 -11.52 -2.63
C ASP A 459 24.45 -10.45 -3.11
N ALA A 460 23.90 -10.66 -4.30
CA ALA A 460 22.94 -9.79 -4.94
C ALA A 460 21.52 -9.87 -4.34
N ALA A 461 21.11 -11.01 -3.77
CA ALA A 461 19.72 -11.23 -3.34
C ALA A 461 19.26 -10.33 -2.18
N MET A 462 20.17 -9.92 -1.31
CA MET A 462 19.89 -9.05 -0.16
C MET A 462 21.00 -8.01 0.03
N LYS A 463 21.31 -7.23 -1.01
CA LYS A 463 22.39 -6.22 -0.97
C LYS A 463 22.28 -5.28 0.25
N PRO A 464 23.08 -5.45 1.31
CA PRO A 464 22.95 -4.65 2.52
C PRO A 464 23.74 -3.33 2.46
N TYR A 465 24.25 -2.97 1.31
CA TYR A 465 25.16 -1.83 1.11
C TYR A 465 24.58 -0.74 0.22
N TRP A 466 23.34 -0.91 -0.30
CA TRP A 466 22.66 0.10 -1.09
C TRP A 466 21.18 0.23 -0.69
N PRO A 467 20.61 1.45 -0.65
CA PRO A 467 19.21 1.66 -0.30
C PRO A 467 18.23 0.93 -1.22
N LEU A 468 17.04 0.65 -0.70
CA LEU A 468 15.90 0.15 -1.47
C LEU A 468 15.62 1.10 -2.66
N GLY A 469 15.57 0.55 -3.85
CA GLY A 469 15.39 1.29 -5.10
C GLY A 469 15.09 0.34 -6.25
N TRP A 470 14.88 0.88 -7.45
CA TRP A 470 14.61 0.08 -8.64
C TRP A 470 15.77 -0.86 -9.02
N ASP A 471 17.00 -0.53 -8.65
CA ASP A 471 18.20 -1.36 -8.87
C ASP A 471 18.54 -2.28 -7.67
N ASN A 472 17.77 -2.21 -6.59
CA ASN A 472 18.01 -3.02 -5.40
C ASN A 472 16.76 -3.17 -4.55
N VAL A 473 16.09 -4.29 -4.66
CA VAL A 473 14.97 -4.66 -3.76
C VAL A 473 15.39 -5.60 -2.63
N GLY A 474 16.69 -5.85 -2.48
CA GLY A 474 17.26 -6.70 -1.42
C GLY A 474 16.81 -6.34 0.00
N PRO A 475 16.67 -5.05 0.39
CA PRO A 475 16.08 -4.70 1.69
C PRO A 475 14.63 -5.17 1.87
N ALA A 476 13.83 -5.22 0.81
CA ALA A 476 12.49 -5.79 0.86
C ALA A 476 12.54 -7.32 0.98
N VAL A 477 13.46 -8.00 0.27
CA VAL A 477 13.71 -9.43 0.45
C VAL A 477 14.05 -9.73 1.91
N ALA A 478 14.98 -8.96 2.49
CA ALA A 478 15.40 -9.13 3.89
C ALA A 478 14.22 -8.92 4.86
N TYR A 479 13.34 -7.97 4.60
CA TYR A 479 12.15 -7.73 5.42
C TYR A 479 11.20 -8.94 5.39
N TYR A 480 10.82 -9.40 4.20
CA TYR A 480 9.90 -10.53 4.06
C TYR A 480 10.50 -11.89 4.46
N ASP A 481 11.83 -12.03 4.43
CA ASP A 481 12.56 -13.19 4.99
C ASP A 481 12.70 -13.14 6.53
N GLY A 482 12.33 -12.01 7.16
CA GLY A 482 12.50 -11.83 8.61
C GLY A 482 13.95 -11.54 9.04
N ASN A 483 14.82 -11.13 8.12
CA ASN A 483 16.26 -10.95 8.34
C ASN A 483 16.62 -9.51 8.76
N SER A 484 16.32 -9.17 10.02
CA SER A 484 16.59 -7.83 10.55
C SER A 484 18.09 -7.47 10.57
N SER A 485 18.99 -8.46 10.65
CA SER A 485 20.44 -8.19 10.64
C SER A 485 20.93 -7.62 9.31
N LYS A 486 20.35 -8.04 8.18
CA LYS A 486 20.66 -7.46 6.87
C LYS A 486 20.18 -6.01 6.77
N ILE A 487 19.01 -5.71 7.32
CA ILE A 487 18.50 -4.34 7.38
C ILE A 487 19.37 -3.47 8.30
N ALA A 488 19.78 -3.99 9.46
CA ALA A 488 20.71 -3.29 10.35
C ALA A 488 22.05 -2.98 9.66
N SER A 489 22.59 -3.91 8.87
CA SER A 489 23.80 -3.71 8.09
C SER A 489 23.62 -2.58 7.08
N LEU A 490 22.50 -2.53 6.37
CA LEU A 490 22.18 -1.43 5.46
C LEU A 490 22.12 -0.08 6.18
N MET A 491 21.45 -0.02 7.33
CA MET A 491 21.33 1.21 8.12
C MET A 491 22.69 1.68 8.67
N GLY A 492 23.63 0.76 8.90
CA GLY A 492 25.00 1.03 9.32
C GLY A 492 25.91 1.57 8.21
N ILE A 493 25.47 1.59 6.94
CA ILE A 493 26.25 2.18 5.86
C ILE A 493 26.45 3.67 6.16
N SER A 494 27.66 4.03 6.54
CA SER A 494 28.03 5.41 6.85
C SER A 494 29.05 5.98 5.88
N ASP A 495 29.75 5.11 5.18
CA ASP A 495 30.98 5.45 4.50
C ASP A 495 30.69 6.15 3.17
N GLY A 496 31.21 7.36 3.03
CA GLY A 496 31.06 8.19 1.85
C GLY A 496 29.77 9.03 1.79
N ASN A 497 28.85 8.89 2.74
CA ASN A 497 27.64 9.70 2.78
C ASN A 497 27.91 11.05 3.45
N SER A 498 27.78 12.12 2.67
CA SER A 498 27.88 13.48 3.21
C SER A 498 26.69 13.78 4.11
N THR A 499 26.96 14.51 5.20
CA THR A 499 25.92 14.98 6.11
C THR A 499 25.88 16.51 6.07
N TYR A 500 24.70 17.06 5.77
CA TYR A 500 24.47 18.50 5.68
C TYR A 500 23.41 18.89 6.73
N GLY A 501 23.83 19.55 7.81
CA GLY A 501 22.93 19.91 8.90
C GLY A 501 22.18 18.72 9.51
N GLY A 502 22.85 17.55 9.57
CA GLY A 502 22.26 16.30 10.01
C GLY A 502 21.53 15.49 8.94
N TYR A 503 21.28 16.06 7.76
CA TYR A 503 20.67 15.34 6.64
C TYR A 503 21.66 14.39 5.98
N ARG A 504 21.30 13.11 5.84
CA ARG A 504 22.11 12.09 5.22
C ARG A 504 21.92 12.10 3.70
N CYS A 505 22.94 12.52 2.98
CA CYS A 505 22.98 12.52 1.52
C CYS A 505 23.71 11.26 1.03
N VAL A 506 22.95 10.27 0.55
CA VAL A 506 23.54 9.00 0.02
C VAL A 506 24.12 9.21 -1.38
N SER A 507 23.46 10.05 -2.20
CA SER A 507 23.89 10.38 -3.55
C SER A 507 23.50 11.81 -3.88
N ASN A 508 24.32 12.52 -4.64
CA ASN A 508 24.02 13.87 -5.10
C ASN A 508 22.85 13.90 -6.12
N TRP A 509 22.70 12.83 -6.89
CA TRP A 509 21.58 12.67 -7.82
C TRP A 509 20.42 11.97 -7.13
N GLY A 510 19.28 12.65 -7.02
CA GLY A 510 18.07 12.08 -6.40
C GLY A 510 18.24 11.82 -4.89
N SER A 511 18.96 12.69 -4.16
CA SER A 511 19.32 12.47 -2.75
C SER A 511 18.10 12.23 -1.85
N ALA A 512 16.97 12.92 -2.10
CA ALA A 512 15.75 12.75 -1.34
C ALA A 512 15.17 11.32 -1.49
N ARG A 513 15.21 10.75 -2.71
CA ARG A 513 14.78 9.37 -2.97
C ARG A 513 15.55 8.36 -2.11
N TYR A 514 16.87 8.45 -2.08
CA TYR A 514 17.71 7.54 -1.29
C TYR A 514 17.54 7.77 0.21
N ASN A 515 17.43 9.03 0.63
CA ASN A 515 17.24 9.35 2.04
C ASN A 515 15.87 8.83 2.55
N THR A 516 14.79 9.04 1.81
CA THR A 516 13.45 8.53 2.20
C THR A 516 13.39 7.00 2.18
N SER A 517 14.09 6.36 1.24
CA SER A 517 14.25 4.90 1.22
C SER A 517 14.98 4.39 2.48
N MET A 518 16.04 5.08 2.92
CA MET A 518 16.73 4.75 4.17
C MET A 518 15.84 4.97 5.40
N GLN A 519 15.05 6.06 5.43
CA GLN A 519 14.06 6.28 6.49
C GLN A 519 13.07 5.10 6.57
N TYR A 520 12.49 4.73 5.42
CA TYR A 520 11.54 3.63 5.36
C TYR A 520 12.18 2.31 5.81
N THR A 521 13.38 2.01 5.35
CA THR A 521 14.10 0.79 5.74
C THR A 521 14.41 0.76 7.24
N GLY A 522 14.78 1.90 7.83
CA GLY A 522 14.96 2.01 9.29
C GLY A 522 13.66 1.75 10.06
N LEU A 523 12.54 2.29 9.58
CA LEU A 523 11.23 2.04 10.20
C LEU A 523 10.76 0.58 10.03
N LEU A 524 11.15 -0.10 8.94
CA LEU A 524 10.94 -1.55 8.80
C LEU A 524 11.75 -2.33 9.84
N TYR A 525 12.99 -1.94 10.11
CA TYR A 525 13.78 -2.54 11.18
C TYR A 525 13.10 -2.39 12.54
N ASP A 526 12.66 -1.17 12.86
CA ASP A 526 11.96 -0.90 14.12
C ASP A 526 10.69 -1.76 14.25
N LYS A 527 9.94 -1.91 13.16
CA LYS A 527 8.75 -2.79 13.11
C LYS A 527 9.09 -4.25 13.34
N MET A 528 10.15 -4.78 12.72
CA MET A 528 10.59 -6.16 12.86
C MET A 528 11.08 -6.51 14.27
N THR A 529 11.78 -5.57 14.90
CA THR A 529 12.40 -5.76 16.21
C THR A 529 11.52 -5.32 17.37
N SER A 530 10.47 -4.54 17.10
CA SER A 530 9.65 -3.85 18.10
C SER A 530 10.47 -2.90 19.00
N ILE A 531 11.57 -2.36 18.46
CA ILE A 531 12.48 -1.43 19.14
C ILE A 531 12.59 -0.16 18.30
N GLU A 532 12.27 1.00 18.86
CA GLU A 532 12.34 2.29 18.17
C GLU A 532 13.78 2.79 18.03
N THR A 533 14.57 2.14 17.17
CA THR A 533 15.97 2.51 16.93
C THR A 533 16.10 3.68 15.95
N TYR A 534 15.33 3.66 14.86
CA TYR A 534 15.47 4.60 13.75
C TYR A 534 14.35 5.62 13.62
N ARG A 535 13.30 5.50 14.41
CA ARG A 535 12.13 6.40 14.34
C ARG A 535 12.51 7.88 14.49
N GLY A 536 13.24 8.25 15.55
CA GLY A 536 13.65 9.63 15.79
C GLY A 536 14.59 10.17 14.71
N TRP A 537 15.50 9.32 14.20
CA TRP A 537 16.36 9.67 13.07
C TRP A 537 15.52 9.90 11.80
N SER A 538 14.62 8.99 11.46
CA SER A 538 13.78 9.09 10.25
C SER A 538 12.91 10.35 10.30
N GLU A 539 12.33 10.66 11.45
CA GLU A 539 11.56 11.88 11.66
C GLU A 539 12.40 13.15 11.43
N GLY A 540 13.62 13.19 11.98
CA GLY A 540 14.52 14.31 11.76
C GLY A 540 14.88 14.48 10.29
N GLN A 541 15.15 13.40 9.57
CA GLN A 541 15.41 13.44 8.13
C GLN A 541 14.20 13.99 7.35
N MET A 542 12.98 13.56 7.71
CA MET A 542 11.76 14.06 7.08
C MET A 542 11.53 15.54 7.39
N LYS A 543 11.72 15.97 8.62
CA LYS A 543 11.64 17.40 8.99
C LYS A 543 12.61 18.25 8.19
N TYR A 544 13.83 17.76 7.93
CA TYR A 544 14.78 18.44 7.06
C TYR A 544 14.21 18.64 5.64
N LEU A 545 13.63 17.59 5.06
CA LEU A 545 13.02 17.66 3.72
C LEU A 545 11.81 18.62 3.67
N LEU A 546 11.10 18.81 4.79
CA LEU A 546 9.96 19.71 4.90
C LEU A 546 10.32 21.16 5.23
N GLY A 547 11.61 21.47 5.39
CA GLY A 547 12.10 22.84 5.56
C GLY A 547 12.86 23.11 6.86
N ASN A 548 12.99 22.15 7.78
CA ASN A 548 13.85 22.31 8.95
C ASN A 548 15.33 22.15 8.54
N ASN A 549 15.81 23.07 7.73
CA ASN A 549 17.17 23.15 7.23
C ASN A 549 17.62 24.61 7.11
N ALA A 550 18.94 24.83 6.96
CA ALA A 550 19.53 26.18 6.94
C ALA A 550 18.93 27.13 5.89
N ALA A 551 18.45 26.59 4.77
CA ALA A 551 17.82 27.36 3.71
C ALA A 551 16.32 27.56 3.91
N LYS A 552 15.71 26.94 4.93
CA LYS A 552 14.25 26.89 5.13
C LYS A 552 13.52 26.37 3.88
N GLN A 553 14.16 25.53 3.09
CA GLN A 553 13.68 25.03 1.82
C GLN A 553 12.92 23.73 2.01
N CYS A 554 11.63 23.71 1.73
CA CYS A 554 10.86 22.48 1.57
C CYS A 554 11.18 21.85 0.20
N PHE A 555 11.30 20.53 0.14
CA PHE A 555 11.58 19.79 -1.10
C PHE A 555 10.32 19.12 -1.68
N VAL A 556 9.15 19.36 -1.09
CA VAL A 556 7.87 18.82 -1.54
C VAL A 556 7.06 19.93 -2.21
N ILE A 557 6.73 19.71 -3.47
CA ILE A 557 5.99 20.67 -4.32
C ILE A 557 4.60 20.91 -3.73
N GLY A 558 4.20 22.18 -3.64
CA GLY A 558 2.87 22.57 -3.18
C GLY A 558 2.60 22.36 -1.68
N TYR A 559 3.50 21.68 -0.96
CA TYR A 559 3.26 21.32 0.44
C TYR A 559 3.17 22.53 1.38
N ASN A 560 4.07 23.49 1.22
CA ASN A 560 4.07 24.77 1.93
C ASN A 560 4.66 25.89 1.08
N ALA A 561 4.68 27.12 1.60
CA ALA A 561 5.15 28.30 0.88
C ALA A 561 6.65 28.26 0.50
N TYR A 562 7.42 27.38 1.13
CA TYR A 562 8.86 27.20 0.92
C TYR A 562 9.19 26.08 -0.08
N GLY A 563 8.18 25.43 -0.66
CA GLY A 563 8.33 24.36 -1.64
C GLY A 563 8.76 24.87 -3.03
N PRO A 564 9.32 23.99 -3.87
CA PRO A 564 9.61 24.31 -5.27
C PRO A 564 8.32 24.65 -6.02
N LYS A 565 8.41 25.63 -6.92
CA LYS A 565 7.27 26.06 -7.74
C LYS A 565 7.33 25.54 -9.18
N TYR A 566 8.50 25.13 -9.62
CA TYR A 566 8.76 24.78 -11.01
C TYR A 566 9.48 23.43 -11.11
N PRO A 567 8.78 22.31 -10.90
CA PRO A 567 9.38 21.00 -11.05
C PRO A 567 9.74 20.73 -12.51
N HIS A 568 10.80 19.99 -12.73
CA HIS A 568 11.16 19.48 -14.04
C HIS A 568 10.22 18.32 -14.43
N HIS A 569 9.01 18.67 -14.91
CA HIS A 569 7.94 17.71 -15.21
C HIS A 569 7.14 18.18 -16.42
N ARG A 570 7.16 17.41 -17.51
CA ARG A 570 6.60 17.84 -18.80
C ARG A 570 5.08 17.99 -18.76
N ALA A 571 4.37 17.04 -18.17
CA ALA A 571 2.91 17.13 -18.03
C ALA A 571 2.49 18.35 -17.19
N ALA A 572 3.20 18.65 -16.10
CA ALA A 572 2.91 19.77 -15.22
C ALA A 572 3.43 21.12 -15.73
N SER A 573 4.15 21.15 -16.86
CA SER A 573 4.75 22.38 -17.40
C SER A 573 3.75 23.39 -17.95
N GLY A 574 2.51 22.96 -18.24
CA GLY A 574 1.51 23.78 -18.89
C GLY A 574 1.72 23.99 -20.39
N TYR A 575 2.72 23.39 -20.98
CA TYR A 575 2.95 23.46 -22.42
C TYR A 575 2.05 22.47 -23.16
N THR A 576 1.51 22.91 -24.30
CA THR A 576 0.61 22.12 -25.14
C THR A 576 1.25 21.60 -26.42
N GLY A 577 2.51 21.90 -26.68
CA GLY A 577 3.21 21.54 -27.91
C GLY A 577 4.65 21.10 -27.68
N LYS A 578 5.28 20.60 -28.74
CA LYS A 578 6.66 20.15 -28.75
C LYS A 578 7.63 21.33 -28.61
N ASP A 579 8.71 21.13 -27.90
CA ASP A 579 9.90 22.00 -27.84
C ASP A 579 9.61 23.44 -27.37
N GLN A 580 8.79 23.61 -26.38
CA GLN A 580 8.47 24.93 -25.82
C GLN A 580 9.60 25.50 -24.92
N GLY A 581 10.80 25.05 -25.12
CA GLY A 581 11.97 25.53 -24.41
C GLY A 581 12.32 24.66 -23.18
N THR A 582 13.57 24.41 -23.04
CA THR A 582 14.10 23.48 -22.05
C THR A 582 14.15 24.05 -20.63
N THR A 583 13.91 25.34 -20.45
CA THR A 583 14.18 26.05 -19.19
C THR A 583 13.07 26.95 -18.69
N ASP A 584 12.16 27.40 -19.54
CA ASP A 584 11.08 28.33 -19.15
C ASP A 584 9.79 27.57 -18.83
N GLN A 585 9.67 27.02 -17.67
CA GLN A 585 8.43 26.44 -17.15
C GLN A 585 7.54 27.59 -16.62
N LYS A 586 6.87 28.30 -17.52
CA LYS A 586 6.16 29.54 -17.18
C LYS A 586 4.79 29.33 -16.54
N ASN A 587 4.15 28.18 -16.80
CA ASN A 587 2.79 27.91 -16.37
C ASN A 587 2.72 26.54 -15.70
N MET A 588 3.05 26.48 -14.43
CA MET A 588 2.89 25.24 -13.65
C MET A 588 1.43 25.06 -13.28
N LEU A 589 0.92 23.85 -13.48
CA LEU A 589 -0.46 23.49 -13.19
C LEU A 589 -0.63 22.81 -11.81
N ILE A 590 0.41 22.86 -10.97
CA ILE A 590 0.39 22.25 -9.64
C ILE A 590 0.11 23.28 -8.55
#